data_290281b9e2524d13d3d60b17f57f1e11
#
_entry.id   290281b9e2524d13d3d60b17f57f1e11
#
_cell.length_a   1.000
_cell.length_b   1.000
_cell.length_c   1.000
_cell.angle_alpha   90.00
_cell.angle_beta   90.00
_cell.angle_gamma   90.00
#
_symmetry.space_group_name_H-M   'P 1'
#
loop_
_entity.id
_entity.type
_entity.pdbx_description
1 polymer ?
#
loop_
_entity_poly.entity_id
_entity_poly.type
_entity_poly.pdbx_seq_one_letter_code
_entity_poly.pdbx_strand_id
1 'polypeptide(L)'
;MRKKKLVSIIFLSIGVVMLVGYSLVKHSSVKVMTVESKISMSNEVDKPPVNNSIQTITFEFSEPLDSKTIPGNVKLYKMDSSGNPIEEPCIAQIDPDNPTLMNINNQKVEKFTEGEEYKLVISSNVKSTTGLALEKDFIGYCATNNTMSLSGVAESNSTRSQTVVISDLHLGVDDAFAEIKKNRQALVDFLNQIKNSPNVKELVIAGDMFDEWFLPMDYVMPQSQSTFFDSVAANNQTVIDAFNTIISAGDIKVTYVPGNHDILITEADVNRILPGINQARDNVQGLGQYITGANSEIVIEHGHRYNFFCAPDQISNRDITNNNSSVLPPGYFFTRIATSSVIEGHPSSTNTFPNITDVKNDDSQKGYFLYFKVWKSILDTLPVKEKFADKVIKTNIDGYTQDYAINDVIPQQNPTDKILDVNLYKGIQDTWEERQTLNGVKAKIPVSEAITEAADAGYTDAQAKKQFFDLDASKRIVVFGHTHVARLLPLSNLEGKKTIYANSGTWIDNAQGSPTMTFVVITPPKSGSAIESVNLYKYSADKTITQWADAQAITN
;
A
#
# COMPACT_ATOMS: atom_id res chain seq x y z
N MET A 1 -0.61 40.48 -1.80
CA MET A 1 -0.43 39.20 -2.51
C MET A 1 -0.37 38.09 -1.46
N ARG A 2 -1.48 37.46 -1.18
CA ARG A 2 -1.58 36.32 -0.22
C ARG A 2 -1.49 35.03 -1.05
N LYS A 3 -0.47 34.23 -0.77
CA LYS A 3 -0.34 32.87 -1.34
C LYS A 3 -1.49 32.02 -0.80
N LYS A 4 -2.38 31.59 -1.67
CA LYS A 4 -3.37 30.54 -1.38
C LYS A 4 -2.62 29.23 -1.19
N LYS A 5 -2.54 28.73 0.02
CA LYS A 5 -2.19 27.33 0.28
C LYS A 5 -3.39 26.48 -0.13
N LEU A 6 -3.22 25.71 -1.16
CA LEU A 6 -4.17 24.67 -1.55
C LEU A 6 -4.09 23.59 -0.47
N VAL A 7 -5.09 23.52 0.39
CA VAL A 7 -5.25 22.41 1.33
C VAL A 7 -5.98 21.31 0.57
N SER A 8 -5.25 20.33 0.08
CA SER A 8 -5.85 19.12 -0.46
C SER A 8 -6.39 18.30 0.70
N ILE A 9 -7.68 18.06 0.71
CA ILE A 9 -8.40 17.30 1.73
C ILE A 9 -8.10 15.82 1.50
N ILE A 10 -7.72 15.18 2.56
CA ILE A 10 -7.33 13.78 2.66
C ILE A 10 -8.57 12.91 2.56
N PHE A 11 -8.64 12.06 1.54
CA PHE A 11 -9.47 10.87 1.61
C PHE A 11 -8.75 9.86 2.49
N LEU A 12 -9.24 9.73 3.69
CA LEU A 12 -8.78 8.77 4.64
C LEU A 12 -9.55 7.47 4.47
N SER A 13 -8.95 6.54 3.75
CA SER A 13 -8.68 5.28 4.42
C SER A 13 -7.55 5.58 5.40
N ILE A 14 -7.87 6.17 6.52
CA ILE A 14 -7.06 6.54 7.68
C ILE A 14 -5.53 6.53 7.44
N GLY A 15 -5.00 7.61 6.89
CA GLY A 15 -3.57 7.86 6.77
C GLY A 15 -3.25 9.36 6.89
N VAL A 16 -3.00 9.87 8.10
CA VAL A 16 -2.50 11.24 8.33
C VAL A 16 -0.98 11.19 8.44
N VAL A 17 -0.28 11.90 7.57
CA VAL A 17 1.18 12.09 7.68
C VAL A 17 1.48 13.20 8.66
N MET A 18 2.13 12.88 9.79
CA MET A 18 2.80 13.87 10.64
C MET A 18 4.26 14.02 10.21
N LEU A 19 4.63 15.21 9.74
CA LEU A 19 6.02 15.64 9.56
C LEU A 19 6.58 16.02 10.93
N VAL A 20 7.48 15.19 11.46
CA VAL A 20 8.29 15.54 12.64
C VAL A 20 9.58 16.18 12.15
N GLY A 21 9.78 17.45 12.47
CA GLY A 21 11.00 18.17 12.18
C GLY A 21 12.17 17.69 13.04
N TYR A 22 13.26 17.29 12.38
CA TYR A 22 14.54 17.05 13.04
C TYR A 22 15.32 18.33 13.23
N SER A 23 15.72 18.58 14.47
CA SER A 23 16.61 19.67 14.86
C SER A 23 18.05 19.36 14.48
N LEU A 24 18.67 20.20 13.68
CA LEU A 24 20.06 20.08 13.25
C LEU A 24 21.01 20.55 14.37
N VAL A 25 21.83 19.63 14.87
CA VAL A 25 23.06 19.97 15.59
C VAL A 25 24.18 20.16 14.57
N LYS A 26 24.68 21.38 14.43
CA LYS A 26 25.82 21.69 13.59
C LYS A 26 27.12 21.14 14.20
N HIS A 27 27.68 20.09 13.58
CA HIS A 27 29.12 19.80 13.65
C HIS A 27 29.77 20.32 12.38
N SER A 28 30.84 21.05 12.49
CA SER A 28 31.66 21.52 11.37
C SER A 28 32.42 20.33 10.77
N SER A 29 31.80 19.59 9.88
CA SER A 29 32.42 18.57 9.05
C SER A 29 32.93 19.20 7.75
N VAL A 30 34.09 18.77 7.28
CA VAL A 30 34.59 19.06 5.93
C VAL A 30 33.45 18.71 4.95
N LYS A 31 33.00 19.69 4.15
CA LYS A 31 31.96 19.44 3.13
C LYS A 31 32.54 18.52 2.07
N VAL A 32 32.00 17.34 1.93
CA VAL A 32 32.26 16.40 0.84
C VAL A 32 30.99 16.24 0.01
N MET A 33 31.16 15.95 -1.29
CA MET A 33 30.05 15.59 -2.14
C MET A 33 29.59 14.17 -1.81
N THR A 34 28.29 13.93 -1.77
CA THR A 34 27.70 12.60 -1.63
C THR A 34 27.03 12.16 -2.93
N VAL A 35 26.90 10.85 -3.12
CA VAL A 35 26.28 10.23 -4.29
C VAL A 35 25.37 9.10 -3.87
N GLU A 36 24.21 9.00 -4.51
CA GLU A 36 23.22 7.96 -4.31
C GLU A 36 22.76 7.41 -5.65
N SER A 37 22.63 6.09 -5.76
CA SER A 37 22.06 5.44 -6.95
C SER A 37 20.53 5.45 -6.90
N LYS A 38 19.89 5.71 -8.05
CA LYS A 38 18.43 5.58 -8.20
C LYS A 38 17.95 4.15 -8.46
N ILE A 39 18.87 3.21 -8.61
CA ILE A 39 18.58 1.77 -8.62
C ILE A 39 19.24 1.11 -7.41
N SER A 40 18.75 -0.07 -7.02
CA SER A 40 19.38 -0.83 -5.93
C SER A 40 20.79 -1.25 -6.30
N MET A 41 21.76 -0.85 -5.49
CA MET A 41 23.15 -1.26 -5.56
C MET A 41 23.69 -1.67 -4.19
N SER A 42 24.56 -2.68 -4.17
CA SER A 42 25.30 -3.11 -2.97
C SER A 42 26.77 -2.73 -3.12
N ASN A 43 27.44 -2.45 -2.03
CA ASN A 43 28.89 -2.36 -1.96
C ASN A 43 29.58 -3.74 -1.76
N GLU A 44 28.81 -4.83 -1.62
CA GLU A 44 29.27 -6.21 -1.48
C GLU A 44 29.17 -6.96 -2.81
N VAL A 45 30.25 -7.68 -3.19
CA VAL A 45 30.35 -8.44 -4.43
C VAL A 45 29.42 -9.64 -4.46
N ASP A 46 29.23 -10.29 -3.30
CA ASP A 46 28.65 -11.63 -3.24
C ASP A 46 27.11 -11.64 -3.32
N LYS A 47 26.46 -10.49 -3.25
CA LYS A 47 25.00 -10.38 -3.24
C LYS A 47 24.53 -9.06 -3.88
N PRO A 48 24.70 -8.90 -5.21
CA PRO A 48 24.22 -7.71 -5.88
C PRO A 48 22.68 -7.68 -5.86
N PRO A 49 22.04 -6.54 -5.52
CA PRO A 49 20.59 -6.40 -5.64
C PRO A 49 20.16 -6.52 -7.10
N VAL A 50 19.05 -7.20 -7.32
CA VAL A 50 18.51 -7.47 -8.65
C VAL A 50 17.56 -6.33 -9.03
N ASN A 51 17.79 -5.74 -10.19
CA ASN A 51 16.94 -4.71 -10.78
C ASN A 51 16.29 -5.25 -12.06
N ASN A 52 15.09 -4.79 -12.37
CA ASN A 52 14.44 -5.12 -13.63
C ASN A 52 14.98 -4.23 -14.75
N SER A 53 15.09 -4.81 -15.94
CA SER A 53 15.39 -4.12 -17.21
C SER A 53 16.02 -2.73 -17.08
N ILE A 54 17.30 -2.67 -16.78
CA ILE A 54 18.03 -1.41 -16.63
C ILE A 54 18.33 -0.88 -18.04
N GLN A 55 17.77 0.28 -18.40
CA GLN A 55 18.17 1.03 -19.61
C GLN A 55 19.27 2.02 -19.26
N THR A 56 19.12 2.71 -18.16
CA THR A 56 20.02 3.75 -17.69
C THR A 56 20.21 3.59 -16.17
N ILE A 57 21.45 3.71 -15.70
CA ILE A 57 21.74 3.80 -14.27
C ILE A 57 21.88 5.28 -13.93
N THR A 58 20.98 5.81 -13.11
CA THR A 58 20.99 7.22 -12.70
C THR A 58 21.53 7.36 -11.29
N PHE A 59 22.42 8.32 -11.10
CA PHE A 59 22.98 8.73 -9.81
C PHE A 59 22.60 10.16 -9.49
N GLU A 60 22.22 10.40 -8.25
CA GLU A 60 22.00 11.75 -7.71
C GLU A 60 23.15 12.15 -6.80
N PHE A 61 23.70 13.31 -7.05
CA PHE A 61 24.78 13.91 -6.27
C PHE A 61 24.24 15.07 -5.45
N SER A 62 24.86 15.31 -4.31
CA SER A 62 24.46 16.41 -3.43
C SER A 62 24.77 17.81 -3.99
N GLU A 63 25.53 17.91 -5.08
CA GLU A 63 25.97 19.14 -5.72
C GLU A 63 25.98 19.00 -7.25
N PRO A 64 25.76 20.08 -8.01
CA PRO A 64 25.89 20.09 -9.47
C PRO A 64 27.26 19.64 -9.93
N LEU A 65 27.33 18.76 -10.92
CA LEU A 65 28.56 18.14 -11.41
C LEU A 65 29.31 19.01 -12.41
N ASP A 66 30.65 18.97 -12.37
CA ASP A 66 31.50 19.49 -13.41
C ASP A 66 31.73 18.41 -14.48
N SER A 67 31.13 18.61 -15.66
CA SER A 67 31.17 17.67 -16.79
C SER A 67 32.62 17.35 -17.26
N LYS A 68 33.57 18.23 -17.03
CA LYS A 68 34.97 18.02 -17.40
C LYS A 68 35.64 16.94 -16.56
N THR A 69 35.11 16.63 -15.40
CA THR A 69 35.67 15.64 -14.47
C THR A 69 35.07 14.24 -14.67
N ILE A 70 34.08 14.06 -15.53
CA ILE A 70 33.41 12.76 -15.74
C ILE A 70 34.21 11.83 -16.66
N PRO A 71 34.76 12.26 -17.81
CA PRO A 71 35.45 11.38 -18.74
C PRO A 71 36.58 10.59 -18.08
N GLY A 72 36.54 9.24 -18.21
CA GLY A 72 37.54 8.33 -17.66
C GLY A 72 37.42 8.06 -16.16
N ASN A 73 36.55 8.78 -15.45
CA ASN A 73 36.32 8.63 -14.00
C ASN A 73 35.04 7.86 -13.66
N VAL A 74 34.33 7.35 -14.66
CA VAL A 74 33.19 6.45 -14.50
C VAL A 74 33.46 5.19 -15.32
N LYS A 75 33.38 4.03 -14.66
CA LYS A 75 33.66 2.72 -15.28
C LYS A 75 32.58 1.73 -14.97
N LEU A 76 32.16 1.01 -16.01
CA LEU A 76 31.18 -0.08 -15.95
C LEU A 76 31.90 -1.41 -16.20
N TYR A 77 31.56 -2.43 -15.44
CA TYR A 77 32.05 -3.78 -15.62
C TYR A 77 30.86 -4.75 -15.62
N LYS A 78 30.91 -5.74 -16.52
CA LYS A 78 30.08 -6.94 -16.45
C LYS A 78 30.86 -8.02 -15.71
N MET A 79 30.21 -8.77 -14.81
CA MET A 79 30.82 -9.89 -14.11
C MET A 79 30.76 -11.15 -14.98
N ASP A 80 31.86 -11.88 -15.09
CA ASP A 80 31.86 -13.19 -15.76
C ASP A 80 31.30 -14.29 -14.84
N SER A 81 31.13 -15.49 -15.36
CA SER A 81 30.62 -16.65 -14.61
C SER A 81 31.50 -17.08 -13.42
N SER A 82 32.71 -16.55 -13.32
CA SER A 82 33.65 -16.78 -12.21
C SER A 82 33.69 -15.61 -11.23
N GLY A 83 32.86 -14.55 -11.46
CA GLY A 83 32.80 -13.36 -10.62
C GLY A 83 33.92 -12.36 -10.89
N ASN A 84 34.64 -12.44 -12.05
CA ASN A 84 35.64 -11.45 -12.40
C ASN A 84 35.04 -10.30 -13.20
N PRO A 85 35.44 -9.03 -12.94
CA PRO A 85 34.93 -7.87 -13.66
C PRO A 85 35.57 -7.73 -15.05
N ILE A 86 34.75 -7.70 -16.09
CA ILE A 86 35.14 -7.41 -17.48
C ILE A 86 34.66 -6.01 -17.81
N GLU A 87 35.60 -5.09 -18.13
CA GLU A 87 35.24 -3.70 -18.42
C GLU A 87 34.37 -3.58 -19.67
N GLU A 88 33.23 -2.91 -19.52
CA GLU A 88 32.27 -2.60 -20.57
C GLU A 88 32.32 -1.08 -20.89
N PRO A 89 32.31 -0.70 -22.16
CA PRO A 89 32.25 0.73 -22.50
C PRO A 89 30.91 1.31 -22.09
N CYS A 90 30.96 2.44 -21.38
CA CYS A 90 29.77 3.15 -20.93
C CYS A 90 29.82 4.63 -21.32
N ILE A 91 28.65 5.24 -21.42
CA ILE A 91 28.48 6.69 -21.61
C ILE A 91 27.91 7.23 -20.30
N ALA A 92 28.66 8.10 -19.64
CA ALA A 92 28.22 8.84 -18.46
C ALA A 92 27.98 10.31 -18.84
N GLN A 93 26.77 10.79 -18.64
CA GLN A 93 26.35 12.15 -19.01
C GLN A 93 25.53 12.79 -17.87
N ILE A 94 25.75 14.10 -17.67
CA ILE A 94 24.89 14.89 -16.76
C ILE A 94 23.54 15.05 -17.43
N ASP A 95 22.49 14.93 -16.64
CA ASP A 95 21.13 15.19 -17.09
C ASP A 95 21.00 16.67 -17.50
N PRO A 96 20.51 17.00 -18.70
CA PRO A 96 20.46 18.38 -19.19
C PRO A 96 19.50 19.26 -18.38
N ASP A 97 18.50 18.69 -17.75
CA ASP A 97 17.48 19.41 -16.97
C ASP A 97 17.81 19.44 -15.47
N ASN A 98 18.69 18.54 -15.00
CA ASN A 98 19.11 18.50 -13.61
C ASN A 98 20.60 18.21 -13.45
N PRO A 99 21.44 19.24 -13.19
CA PRO A 99 22.90 19.10 -13.13
C PRO A 99 23.42 18.28 -11.94
N THR A 100 22.57 17.87 -11.02
CA THR A 100 22.93 16.94 -9.93
C THR A 100 22.74 15.47 -10.33
N LEU A 101 22.10 15.19 -11.46
CA LEU A 101 21.90 13.83 -11.94
C LEU A 101 22.94 13.45 -13.02
N MET A 102 23.45 12.22 -12.90
CA MET A 102 24.31 11.61 -13.91
C MET A 102 23.68 10.31 -14.40
N ASN A 103 23.47 10.22 -15.69
CA ASN A 103 22.93 9.06 -16.39
C ASN A 103 24.06 8.25 -17.02
N ILE A 104 24.09 6.94 -16.76
CA ILE A 104 25.09 5.99 -17.25
C ILE A 104 24.40 4.95 -18.11
N ASN A 105 24.80 4.85 -19.36
CA ASN A 105 24.30 3.89 -20.34
C ASN A 105 25.42 2.96 -20.81
N ASN A 106 25.06 1.71 -21.11
CA ASN A 106 25.99 0.82 -21.79
C ASN A 106 26.10 1.26 -23.26
N GLN A 107 27.33 1.48 -23.73
CA GLN A 107 27.55 1.97 -25.10
C GLN A 107 27.29 0.93 -26.19
N LYS A 108 27.33 -0.36 -25.86
CA LYS A 108 27.18 -1.46 -26.83
C LYS A 108 25.74 -1.89 -27.07
N VAL A 109 24.87 -1.67 -26.09
CA VAL A 109 23.50 -2.16 -26.10
C VAL A 109 22.54 -1.08 -25.61
N GLU A 110 21.32 -1.07 -26.14
CA GLU A 110 20.30 -0.07 -25.72
C GLU A 110 19.86 -0.24 -24.26
N LYS A 111 20.02 -1.44 -23.72
CA LYS A 111 19.73 -1.77 -22.31
C LYS A 111 20.78 -2.76 -21.77
N PHE A 112 20.95 -2.75 -20.47
CA PHE A 112 21.79 -3.74 -19.79
C PHE A 112 21.26 -5.14 -20.01
N THR A 113 22.16 -6.11 -20.24
CA THR A 113 21.77 -7.49 -20.54
C THR A 113 21.08 -8.12 -19.33
N GLU A 114 19.94 -8.73 -19.58
CA GLU A 114 19.12 -9.37 -18.53
C GLU A 114 19.80 -10.63 -17.97
N GLY A 115 19.69 -10.82 -16.65
CA GLY A 115 20.29 -11.95 -15.94
C GLY A 115 21.79 -11.81 -15.70
N GLU A 116 22.37 -10.66 -15.97
CA GLU A 116 23.80 -10.39 -15.80
C GLU A 116 24.06 -9.52 -14.56
N GLU A 117 25.26 -9.66 -14.01
CA GLU A 117 25.73 -8.87 -12.89
C GLU A 117 26.68 -7.76 -13.37
N TYR A 118 26.56 -6.58 -12.79
CA TYR A 118 27.34 -5.41 -13.12
C TYR A 118 27.99 -4.80 -11.88
N LYS A 119 29.23 -4.31 -12.09
CA LYS A 119 29.95 -3.47 -11.15
C LYS A 119 30.11 -2.10 -11.74
N LEU A 120 29.80 -1.06 -10.98
CA LEU A 120 30.04 0.33 -11.36
C LEU A 120 31.04 0.98 -10.42
N VAL A 121 31.95 1.78 -10.97
CA VAL A 121 32.90 2.57 -10.22
C VAL A 121 32.79 4.03 -10.64
N ILE A 122 32.56 4.93 -9.67
CA ILE A 122 32.64 6.38 -9.86
C ILE A 122 33.80 6.85 -9.00
N SER A 123 34.86 7.35 -9.67
CA SER A 123 36.06 7.83 -8.99
C SER A 123 35.77 9.08 -8.16
N SER A 124 36.46 9.21 -7.04
CA SER A 124 36.52 10.44 -6.23
C SER A 124 37.12 11.63 -6.98
N ASN A 125 37.69 11.42 -8.18
CA ASN A 125 38.09 12.48 -9.07
C ASN A 125 36.92 13.19 -9.78
N VAL A 126 35.72 12.63 -9.77
CA VAL A 126 34.50 13.33 -10.19
C VAL A 126 34.22 14.44 -9.19
N LYS A 127 34.05 15.68 -9.67
CA LYS A 127 33.87 16.86 -8.81
C LYS A 127 32.61 17.62 -9.14
N SER A 128 32.12 18.34 -8.15
CA SER A 128 31.09 19.35 -8.35
C SER A 128 31.67 20.60 -9.07
N THR A 129 30.78 21.46 -9.57
CA THR A 129 31.13 22.78 -10.11
C THR A 129 31.82 23.69 -9.09
N THR A 130 31.64 23.41 -7.79
CA THR A 130 32.31 24.12 -6.69
C THR A 130 33.63 23.46 -6.26
N GLY A 131 34.03 22.36 -6.92
CA GLY A 131 35.29 21.66 -6.68
C GLY A 131 35.22 20.61 -5.55
N LEU A 132 34.03 20.34 -4.97
CA LEU A 132 33.86 19.29 -4.00
C LEU A 132 33.97 17.90 -4.66
N ALA A 133 34.64 16.97 -3.99
CA ALA A 133 34.82 15.60 -4.44
C ALA A 133 34.09 14.61 -3.51
N LEU A 134 33.93 13.36 -3.95
CA LEU A 134 33.53 12.26 -3.08
C LEU A 134 34.65 11.98 -2.08
N GLU A 135 34.31 11.54 -0.88
CA GLU A 135 35.30 11.15 0.15
C GLU A 135 36.17 9.98 -0.31
N LYS A 136 35.59 9.06 -1.08
CA LYS A 136 36.21 7.90 -1.69
C LYS A 136 35.48 7.51 -2.97
N ASP A 137 36.08 6.63 -3.75
CA ASP A 137 35.42 6.08 -4.92
C ASP A 137 34.11 5.39 -4.52
N PHE A 138 33.05 5.64 -5.27
CA PHE A 138 31.81 4.86 -5.16
C PHE A 138 32.03 3.55 -5.91
N ILE A 139 31.75 2.42 -5.26
CA ILE A 139 31.74 1.10 -5.89
C ILE A 139 30.37 0.49 -5.59
N GLY A 140 29.60 0.17 -6.63
CA GLY A 140 28.29 -0.44 -6.50
C GLY A 140 28.17 -1.66 -7.41
N TYR A 141 27.48 -2.69 -6.90
CA TYR A 141 27.15 -3.90 -7.63
C TYR A 141 25.64 -3.99 -7.78
N CYS A 142 25.17 -4.37 -8.96
CA CYS A 142 23.77 -4.67 -9.24
C CYS A 142 23.67 -5.85 -10.20
N ALA A 143 22.56 -6.55 -10.15
CA ALA A 143 22.20 -7.56 -11.13
C ALA A 143 20.95 -7.10 -11.91
N THR A 144 20.82 -7.53 -13.15
CA THR A 144 19.60 -7.37 -13.93
C THR A 144 18.77 -8.64 -13.81
N ASN A 145 17.49 -8.48 -13.56
CA ASN A 145 16.57 -9.60 -13.57
C ASN A 145 16.29 -10.02 -15.03
N ASN A 146 16.09 -11.29 -15.25
CA ASN A 146 15.42 -11.75 -16.47
C ASN A 146 13.98 -11.25 -16.43
N THR A 147 13.65 -10.38 -17.31
CA THR A 147 12.46 -9.54 -17.31
C THR A 147 11.18 -10.29 -17.04
N MET A 148 10.33 -9.62 -16.30
CA MET A 148 8.90 -9.79 -16.38
C MET A 148 8.40 -9.25 -17.72
N SER A 149 8.10 -10.11 -18.67
CA SER A 149 7.33 -9.72 -19.84
C SER A 149 5.84 -9.92 -19.52
N LEU A 150 5.14 -8.81 -19.23
CA LEU A 150 3.67 -8.76 -19.31
C LEU A 150 3.21 -8.62 -20.76
N SER A 151 4.12 -8.36 -21.70
CA SER A 151 3.83 -8.31 -23.13
C SER A 151 3.79 -9.73 -23.70
N GLY A 152 2.73 -10.05 -24.45
CA GLY A 152 2.38 -11.38 -24.96
C GLY A 152 3.30 -12.01 -26.01
N VAL A 153 4.62 -11.89 -25.85
CA VAL A 153 5.58 -12.67 -26.62
C VAL A 153 5.96 -13.88 -25.78
N ALA A 154 5.31 -15.01 -26.06
CA ALA A 154 5.67 -16.29 -25.50
C ALA A 154 7.10 -16.62 -25.89
N GLU A 155 8.02 -16.66 -24.93
CA GLU A 155 9.20 -17.51 -25.08
C GLU A 155 8.70 -18.95 -25.05
N SER A 156 9.05 -19.72 -26.05
CA SER A 156 8.51 -21.05 -26.34
C SER A 156 8.71 -22.13 -25.26
N ASN A 157 9.23 -21.78 -24.07
CA ASN A 157 9.51 -22.66 -22.94
C ASN A 157 9.26 -22.04 -21.56
N SER A 158 8.50 -20.94 -21.45
CA SER A 158 8.25 -20.33 -20.14
C SER A 158 7.15 -21.08 -19.38
N THR A 159 7.52 -21.73 -18.28
CA THR A 159 6.54 -22.15 -17.27
C THR A 159 6.07 -20.93 -16.50
N ARG A 160 4.76 -20.69 -16.44
CA ARG A 160 4.15 -19.64 -15.59
C ARG A 160 4.62 -19.80 -14.15
N SER A 161 5.16 -18.76 -13.56
CA SER A 161 5.75 -18.84 -12.21
C SER A 161 5.46 -17.64 -11.34
N GLN A 162 5.19 -16.45 -11.92
CA GLN A 162 5.08 -15.19 -11.20
C GLN A 162 3.73 -15.06 -10.48
N THR A 163 3.77 -14.46 -9.28
CA THR A 163 2.58 -14.01 -8.54
C THR A 163 2.47 -12.49 -8.64
N VAL A 164 1.35 -12.02 -9.16
CA VAL A 164 1.01 -10.59 -9.23
C VAL A 164 0.01 -10.27 -8.13
N VAL A 165 0.23 -9.20 -7.37
CA VAL A 165 -0.67 -8.76 -6.30
C VAL A 165 -1.15 -7.33 -6.58
N ILE A 166 -2.46 -7.14 -6.56
CA ILE A 166 -3.15 -5.86 -6.59
C ILE A 166 -4.07 -5.77 -5.39
N SER A 167 -4.43 -4.56 -4.97
CA SER A 167 -5.39 -4.33 -3.89
C SER A 167 -6.09 -2.99 -4.06
N ASP A 168 -7.05 -2.72 -3.20
CA ASP A 168 -7.66 -1.39 -3.06
C ASP A 168 -8.18 -0.84 -4.40
N LEU A 169 -9.01 -1.67 -5.07
CA LEU A 169 -9.64 -1.32 -6.34
C LEU A 169 -10.85 -0.41 -6.11
N HIS A 170 -11.54 -0.55 -4.98
CA HIS A 170 -12.70 0.24 -4.59
C HIS A 170 -13.75 0.41 -5.68
N LEU A 171 -14.20 -0.72 -6.25
CA LEU A 171 -15.27 -0.73 -7.24
C LEU A 171 -16.57 -0.26 -6.57
N GLY A 172 -17.00 0.96 -6.87
CA GLY A 172 -18.16 1.59 -6.25
C GLY A 172 -19.46 1.34 -7.01
N VAL A 173 -20.60 1.56 -6.31
CA VAL A 173 -21.95 1.33 -6.84
C VAL A 173 -22.42 2.44 -7.79
N ASP A 174 -21.87 3.65 -7.69
CA ASP A 174 -22.27 4.81 -8.49
C ASP A 174 -21.08 5.74 -8.76
N ASP A 175 -20.87 6.08 -10.02
CA ASP A 175 -19.78 6.94 -10.49
C ASP A 175 -19.88 8.40 -10.00
N ALA A 176 -20.99 8.78 -9.39
CA ALA A 176 -21.11 10.11 -8.79
C ALA A 176 -20.16 10.30 -7.60
N PHE A 177 -19.78 9.18 -6.93
CA PHE A 177 -18.90 9.20 -5.76
C PHE A 177 -17.87 8.06 -5.73
N ALA A 178 -17.84 7.16 -6.71
CA ALA A 178 -16.86 6.06 -6.74
C ALA A 178 -15.41 6.57 -6.75
N GLU A 179 -14.56 5.90 -6.01
CA GLU A 179 -13.14 6.23 -5.91
C GLU A 179 -12.34 5.84 -7.16
N ILE A 180 -12.75 4.79 -7.88
CA ILE A 180 -12.20 4.41 -9.17
C ILE A 180 -13.19 4.71 -10.30
N LYS A 181 -12.84 5.65 -11.15
CA LYS A 181 -13.60 6.02 -12.35
C LYS A 181 -12.68 6.28 -13.53
N LYS A 182 -11.67 7.15 -13.36
CA LYS A 182 -10.70 7.50 -14.40
C LYS A 182 -9.76 6.34 -14.69
N ASN A 183 -9.31 5.65 -13.62
CA ASN A 183 -8.37 4.55 -13.71
C ASN A 183 -9.04 3.21 -14.09
N ARG A 184 -10.37 3.14 -14.17
CA ARG A 184 -11.12 1.91 -14.49
C ARG A 184 -10.71 1.29 -15.81
N GLN A 185 -10.57 2.11 -16.88
CA GLN A 185 -10.13 1.58 -18.16
C GLN A 185 -8.68 1.09 -18.13
N ALA A 186 -7.80 1.77 -17.41
CA ALA A 186 -6.42 1.32 -17.23
C ALA A 186 -6.35 -0.01 -16.47
N LEU A 187 -7.24 -0.24 -15.50
CA LEU A 187 -7.36 -1.54 -14.82
C LEU A 187 -7.79 -2.64 -15.79
N VAL A 188 -8.77 -2.40 -16.66
CA VAL A 188 -9.18 -3.35 -17.69
C VAL A 188 -8.03 -3.68 -18.65
N ASP A 189 -7.30 -2.66 -19.09
CA ASP A 189 -6.15 -2.84 -19.98
C ASP A 189 -5.02 -3.63 -19.31
N PHE A 190 -4.76 -3.36 -18.02
CA PHE A 190 -3.81 -4.11 -17.21
C PHE A 190 -4.23 -5.58 -17.06
N LEU A 191 -5.49 -5.85 -16.72
CA LEU A 191 -6.00 -7.22 -16.59
C LEU A 191 -5.88 -8.00 -17.92
N ASN A 192 -6.12 -7.34 -19.06
CA ASN A 192 -5.89 -7.93 -20.38
C ASN A 192 -4.40 -8.23 -20.63
N GLN A 193 -3.48 -7.40 -20.16
CA GLN A 193 -2.05 -7.69 -20.24
C GLN A 193 -1.68 -8.87 -19.34
N ILE A 194 -2.21 -8.95 -18.12
CA ILE A 194 -2.03 -10.10 -17.22
C ILE A 194 -2.51 -11.37 -17.88
N LYS A 195 -3.72 -11.39 -18.46
CA LYS A 195 -4.27 -12.55 -19.17
C LYS A 195 -3.32 -13.08 -20.24
N ASN A 196 -2.73 -12.16 -21.00
CA ASN A 196 -1.86 -12.51 -22.13
C ASN A 196 -0.39 -12.75 -21.73
N SER A 197 -0.04 -12.52 -20.44
CA SER A 197 1.32 -12.74 -19.96
C SER A 197 1.65 -14.23 -19.88
N PRO A 198 2.74 -14.69 -20.50
CA PRO A 198 3.16 -16.10 -20.41
C PRO A 198 3.76 -16.43 -19.04
N ASN A 199 4.13 -15.46 -18.24
CA ASN A 199 4.88 -15.64 -17.00
C ASN A 199 4.01 -15.65 -15.74
N VAL A 200 2.83 -15.03 -15.77
CA VAL A 200 1.94 -14.94 -14.61
C VAL A 200 1.27 -16.28 -14.34
N LYS A 201 1.48 -16.81 -13.14
CA LYS A 201 0.85 -18.02 -12.59
C LYS A 201 -0.34 -17.70 -11.71
N GLU A 202 -0.20 -16.65 -10.90
CA GLU A 202 -1.20 -16.24 -9.91
C GLU A 202 -1.46 -14.74 -9.99
N LEU A 203 -2.73 -14.33 -9.89
CA LEU A 203 -3.17 -12.98 -9.68
C LEU A 203 -3.94 -12.93 -8.36
N VAL A 204 -3.45 -12.15 -7.39
CA VAL A 204 -4.07 -12.03 -6.06
C VAL A 204 -4.64 -10.63 -5.88
N ILE A 205 -5.91 -10.55 -5.49
CA ILE A 205 -6.59 -9.33 -5.08
C ILE A 205 -6.53 -9.30 -3.56
N ALA A 206 -5.66 -8.46 -3.02
CA ALA A 206 -5.39 -8.41 -1.59
C ALA A 206 -6.33 -7.43 -0.85
N GLY A 207 -7.64 -7.61 -1.02
CA GLY A 207 -8.70 -6.88 -0.35
C GLY A 207 -9.16 -5.60 -1.04
N ASP A 208 -10.26 -5.07 -0.54
CA ASP A 208 -10.92 -3.84 -1.01
C ASP A 208 -11.16 -3.84 -2.53
N MET A 209 -11.66 -4.97 -3.05
CA MET A 209 -12.08 -5.06 -4.43
C MET A 209 -13.39 -4.30 -4.67
N PHE A 210 -14.38 -4.52 -3.80
CA PHE A 210 -15.69 -3.87 -3.81
C PHE A 210 -15.75 -2.82 -2.72
N ASP A 211 -16.55 -1.76 -2.92
CA ASP A 211 -16.67 -0.71 -1.93
C ASP A 211 -18.10 -0.54 -1.43
N GLU A 212 -18.35 -1.00 -0.21
CA GLU A 212 -19.61 -0.81 0.51
C GLU A 212 -19.54 0.32 1.56
N TRP A 213 -18.38 0.95 1.73
CA TRP A 213 -18.18 2.00 2.73
C TRP A 213 -18.24 3.40 2.16
N PHE A 214 -17.67 3.60 0.97
CA PHE A 214 -17.59 4.91 0.33
C PHE A 214 -18.92 5.29 -0.34
N LEU A 215 -19.91 5.57 0.52
CA LEU A 215 -21.29 5.88 0.17
C LEU A 215 -21.72 7.18 0.84
N PRO A 216 -22.57 8.02 0.21
CA PRO A 216 -23.13 9.21 0.86
C PRO A 216 -23.83 8.87 2.19
N MET A 217 -23.84 9.82 3.15
CA MET A 217 -24.51 9.60 4.44
C MET A 217 -26.00 9.24 4.26
N ASP A 218 -26.67 9.81 3.29
CA ASP A 218 -28.09 9.59 2.98
C ASP A 218 -28.34 8.39 2.05
N TYR A 219 -27.28 7.67 1.63
CA TYR A 219 -27.45 6.44 0.84
C TYR A 219 -28.13 5.36 1.68
N VAL A 220 -29.25 4.85 1.16
CA VAL A 220 -30.01 3.77 1.82
C VAL A 220 -29.58 2.43 1.21
N MET A 221 -28.99 1.57 2.02
CA MET A 221 -28.62 0.22 1.60
C MET A 221 -29.87 -0.58 1.21
N PRO A 222 -29.80 -1.37 0.12
CA PRO A 222 -30.90 -2.28 -0.23
C PRO A 222 -31.10 -3.33 0.88
N GLN A 223 -32.29 -3.97 0.91
CA GLN A 223 -32.61 -4.99 1.92
C GLN A 223 -31.68 -6.21 1.85
N SER A 224 -31.17 -6.50 0.64
CA SER A 224 -30.24 -7.61 0.42
C SER A 224 -28.85 -7.08 0.13
N GLN A 225 -27.87 -7.51 0.92
CA GLN A 225 -26.46 -7.21 0.69
C GLN A 225 -25.99 -7.73 -0.68
N SER A 226 -26.49 -8.91 -1.09
CA SER A 226 -26.23 -9.46 -2.43
C SER A 226 -26.68 -8.53 -3.55
N THR A 227 -27.86 -7.88 -3.40
CA THR A 227 -28.34 -6.89 -4.38
C THR A 227 -27.45 -5.66 -4.48
N PHE A 228 -26.86 -5.24 -3.36
CA PHE A 228 -25.87 -4.15 -3.36
C PHE A 228 -24.66 -4.53 -4.18
N PHE A 229 -24.05 -5.70 -3.92
CA PHE A 229 -22.87 -6.15 -4.66
C PHE A 229 -23.15 -6.44 -6.14
N ASP A 230 -24.36 -6.90 -6.49
CA ASP A 230 -24.78 -7.03 -7.88
C ASP A 230 -24.82 -5.66 -8.58
N SER A 231 -25.26 -4.63 -7.87
CA SER A 231 -25.26 -3.25 -8.41
C SER A 231 -23.85 -2.70 -8.58
N VAL A 232 -22.94 -3.00 -7.63
CA VAL A 232 -21.52 -2.66 -7.76
C VAL A 232 -20.91 -3.35 -8.98
N ALA A 233 -21.16 -4.64 -9.16
CA ALA A 233 -20.68 -5.41 -10.30
C ALA A 233 -21.19 -4.84 -11.62
N ALA A 234 -22.49 -4.50 -11.68
CA ALA A 234 -23.11 -3.92 -12.88
C ALA A 234 -22.51 -2.54 -13.24
N ASN A 235 -22.24 -1.68 -12.24
CA ASN A 235 -21.58 -0.38 -12.46
C ASN A 235 -20.13 -0.53 -12.97
N ASN A 236 -19.50 -1.68 -12.70
CA ASN A 236 -18.11 -1.98 -13.06
C ASN A 236 -17.99 -3.16 -14.03
N GLN A 237 -19.00 -3.43 -14.85
CA GLN A 237 -19.14 -4.62 -15.68
C GLN A 237 -17.88 -4.92 -16.50
N THR A 238 -17.24 -3.92 -17.10
CA THR A 238 -16.02 -4.11 -17.92
C THR A 238 -14.84 -4.67 -17.13
N VAL A 239 -14.69 -4.28 -15.85
CA VAL A 239 -13.67 -4.80 -14.95
C VAL A 239 -14.01 -6.24 -14.56
N ILE A 240 -15.27 -6.50 -14.20
CA ILE A 240 -15.77 -7.82 -13.85
C ILE A 240 -15.59 -8.80 -15.03
N ASP A 241 -15.90 -8.37 -16.25
CA ASP A 241 -15.71 -9.18 -17.47
C ASP A 241 -14.24 -9.48 -17.72
N ALA A 242 -13.34 -8.53 -17.47
CA ALA A 242 -11.90 -8.75 -17.59
C ALA A 242 -11.39 -9.81 -16.61
N PHE A 243 -11.81 -9.76 -15.33
CA PHE A 243 -11.49 -10.81 -14.35
C PHE A 243 -12.09 -12.15 -14.77
N ASN A 244 -13.37 -12.20 -15.14
CA ASN A 244 -14.03 -13.44 -15.57
C ASN A 244 -13.36 -14.06 -16.79
N THR A 245 -12.79 -13.23 -17.67
CA THR A 245 -12.03 -13.72 -18.83
C THR A 245 -10.72 -14.40 -18.42
N ILE A 246 -10.03 -13.91 -17.39
CA ILE A 246 -8.83 -14.55 -16.83
C ILE A 246 -9.21 -15.85 -16.12
N ILE A 247 -10.24 -15.81 -15.27
CA ILE A 247 -10.71 -16.97 -14.48
C ILE A 247 -11.15 -18.11 -15.39
N SER A 248 -11.95 -17.81 -16.41
CA SER A 248 -12.49 -18.82 -17.35
C SER A 248 -11.42 -19.43 -18.26
N ALA A 249 -10.34 -18.70 -18.57
CA ALA A 249 -9.22 -19.23 -19.31
C ALA A 249 -8.47 -20.33 -18.55
N GLY A 250 -8.44 -20.26 -17.22
CA GLY A 250 -7.88 -21.29 -16.34
C GLY A 250 -6.34 -21.35 -16.28
N ASP A 251 -5.65 -20.51 -17.05
CA ASP A 251 -4.18 -20.49 -17.10
C ASP A 251 -3.55 -19.76 -15.89
N ILE A 252 -4.29 -18.83 -15.30
CA ILE A 252 -3.86 -18.00 -14.17
C ILE A 252 -4.83 -18.24 -13.02
N LYS A 253 -4.30 -18.65 -11.87
CA LYS A 253 -5.10 -18.76 -10.65
C LYS A 253 -5.41 -17.36 -10.13
N VAL A 254 -6.67 -16.96 -10.13
CA VAL A 254 -7.11 -15.70 -9.51
C VAL A 254 -7.58 -15.97 -8.09
N THR A 255 -7.04 -15.23 -7.11
CA THR A 255 -7.38 -15.38 -5.68
C THR A 255 -7.88 -14.06 -5.13
N TYR A 256 -9.03 -14.07 -4.48
CA TYR A 256 -9.58 -12.97 -3.71
C TYR A 256 -9.30 -13.16 -2.22
N VAL A 257 -8.86 -12.09 -1.57
CA VAL A 257 -8.72 -11.96 -0.12
C VAL A 257 -9.65 -10.83 0.34
N PRO A 258 -10.46 -10.95 1.39
CA PRO A 258 -11.31 -9.87 1.87
C PRO A 258 -10.53 -8.66 2.38
N GLY A 259 -11.08 -7.45 2.17
CA GLY A 259 -10.66 -6.22 2.79
C GLY A 259 -11.70 -5.65 3.77
N ASN A 260 -11.50 -4.42 4.24
CA ASN A 260 -12.47 -3.78 5.12
C ASN A 260 -13.62 -3.13 4.35
N HIS A 261 -13.39 -2.60 3.16
CA HIS A 261 -14.46 -2.00 2.35
C HIS A 261 -15.41 -3.03 1.71
N ASP A 262 -15.03 -4.28 1.70
CA ASP A 262 -15.87 -5.39 1.25
C ASP A 262 -16.06 -6.46 2.36
N ILE A 263 -16.05 -6.01 3.62
CA ILE A 263 -16.07 -6.86 4.83
C ILE A 263 -17.31 -7.77 4.89
N LEU A 264 -18.45 -7.34 4.37
CA LEU A 264 -19.71 -8.09 4.43
C LEU A 264 -19.96 -8.97 3.20
N ILE A 265 -19.14 -8.86 2.14
CA ILE A 265 -19.35 -9.69 0.96
C ILE A 265 -19.18 -11.18 1.29
N THR A 266 -20.17 -11.98 0.97
CA THR A 266 -20.13 -13.42 1.25
C THR A 266 -19.33 -14.17 0.19
N GLU A 267 -18.91 -15.40 0.55
CA GLU A 267 -18.29 -16.31 -0.43
C GLU A 267 -19.21 -16.58 -1.63
N ALA A 268 -20.51 -16.72 -1.36
CA ALA A 268 -21.50 -16.94 -2.41
C ALA A 268 -21.65 -15.74 -3.35
N ASP A 269 -21.59 -14.50 -2.83
CA ASP A 269 -21.67 -13.29 -3.63
C ASP A 269 -20.44 -13.16 -4.54
N VAL A 270 -19.24 -13.39 -4.01
CA VAL A 270 -18.00 -13.37 -4.81
C VAL A 270 -18.05 -14.45 -5.89
N ASN A 271 -18.48 -15.67 -5.56
CA ASN A 271 -18.61 -16.76 -6.57
C ASN A 271 -19.68 -16.48 -7.62
N ARG A 272 -20.74 -15.73 -7.28
CA ARG A 272 -21.79 -15.33 -8.24
C ARG A 272 -21.26 -14.28 -9.23
N ILE A 273 -20.49 -13.31 -8.75
CA ILE A 273 -19.93 -12.20 -9.56
C ILE A 273 -18.71 -12.69 -10.35
N LEU A 274 -17.87 -13.51 -9.75
CA LEU A 274 -16.60 -14.03 -10.30
C LEU A 274 -16.57 -15.57 -10.23
N PRO A 275 -17.34 -16.27 -11.07
CA PRO A 275 -17.46 -17.71 -11.03
C PRO A 275 -16.10 -18.41 -11.19
N GLY A 276 -15.75 -19.27 -10.23
CA GLY A 276 -14.51 -20.04 -10.25
C GLY A 276 -13.28 -19.35 -9.66
N ILE A 277 -13.43 -18.14 -9.11
CA ILE A 277 -12.34 -17.49 -8.38
C ILE A 277 -11.99 -18.29 -7.11
N ASN A 278 -10.69 -18.39 -6.81
CA ASN A 278 -10.25 -18.87 -5.50
C ASN A 278 -10.47 -17.81 -4.43
N GLN A 279 -10.89 -18.19 -3.24
CA GLN A 279 -11.08 -17.27 -2.13
C GLN A 279 -10.25 -17.71 -0.92
N ALA A 280 -9.48 -16.80 -0.35
CA ALA A 280 -8.68 -17.03 0.83
C ALA A 280 -9.31 -16.26 2.01
N ARG A 281 -10.19 -16.94 2.76
CA ARG A 281 -10.95 -16.37 3.87
C ARG A 281 -10.57 -17.06 5.18
N ASP A 282 -10.56 -16.28 6.26
CA ASP A 282 -10.48 -16.78 7.62
C ASP A 282 -11.87 -17.21 8.12
N ASN A 283 -11.92 -17.78 9.33
CA ASN A 283 -13.21 -18.10 9.98
C ASN A 283 -13.97 -16.83 10.44
N VAL A 284 -13.29 -15.69 10.49
CA VAL A 284 -13.89 -14.39 10.83
C VAL A 284 -14.31 -13.69 9.55
N GLN A 285 -15.55 -13.26 9.49
CA GLN A 285 -16.08 -12.52 8.35
C GLN A 285 -15.23 -11.26 8.08
N GLY A 286 -14.97 -11.00 6.80
CA GLY A 286 -14.16 -9.87 6.37
C GLY A 286 -12.65 -10.03 6.56
N LEU A 287 -12.18 -11.18 7.06
CA LEU A 287 -10.75 -11.46 7.16
C LEU A 287 -10.34 -12.62 6.25
N GLY A 288 -9.09 -12.57 5.82
CA GLY A 288 -8.49 -13.62 5.01
C GLY A 288 -6.97 -13.48 4.90
N GLN A 289 -6.33 -14.62 4.65
CA GLN A 289 -4.89 -14.71 4.45
C GLN A 289 -4.59 -15.75 3.38
N TYR A 290 -3.89 -15.34 2.33
CA TYR A 290 -3.44 -16.24 1.29
C TYR A 290 -1.96 -16.57 1.48
N ILE A 291 -1.66 -17.87 1.63
CA ILE A 291 -0.29 -18.37 1.77
C ILE A 291 0.07 -19.11 0.48
N THR A 292 1.18 -18.72 -0.12
CA THR A 292 1.70 -19.30 -1.36
C THR A 292 3.23 -19.37 -1.35
N GLY A 293 3.83 -19.70 -2.50
CA GLY A 293 5.27 -19.98 -2.60
C GLY A 293 5.60 -21.46 -2.46
N ALA A 294 6.78 -21.85 -2.88
CA ALA A 294 7.21 -23.26 -2.89
C ALA A 294 7.31 -23.88 -1.49
N ASN A 295 7.63 -23.04 -0.48
CA ASN A 295 7.79 -23.41 0.92
C ASN A 295 6.75 -22.72 1.82
N SER A 296 5.66 -22.19 1.26
CA SER A 296 4.66 -21.39 1.99
C SER A 296 5.26 -20.14 2.66
N GLU A 297 6.29 -19.58 2.05
CA GLU A 297 7.08 -18.44 2.53
C GLU A 297 6.43 -17.08 2.25
N ILE A 298 5.43 -17.02 1.37
CA ILE A 298 4.73 -15.81 0.96
C ILE A 298 3.39 -15.73 1.67
N VAL A 299 3.11 -14.60 2.30
CA VAL A 299 1.83 -14.29 2.95
C VAL A 299 1.24 -13.04 2.32
N ILE A 300 -0.01 -13.11 1.91
CA ILE A 300 -0.75 -11.99 1.31
C ILE A 300 -2.05 -11.84 2.09
N GLU A 301 -2.26 -10.66 2.68
CA GLU A 301 -3.51 -10.27 3.31
C GLU A 301 -3.77 -8.78 3.11
N HIS A 302 -4.97 -8.31 3.44
CA HIS A 302 -5.26 -6.89 3.27
C HIS A 302 -4.55 -6.01 4.32
N GLY A 303 -4.48 -6.44 5.58
CA GLY A 303 -3.77 -5.72 6.65
C GLY A 303 -4.67 -4.95 7.63
N HIS A 304 -5.95 -4.77 7.35
CA HIS A 304 -6.90 -4.02 8.18
C HIS A 304 -7.18 -4.64 9.56
N ARG A 305 -6.89 -5.95 9.76
CA ARG A 305 -7.07 -6.60 11.07
C ARG A 305 -6.25 -5.97 12.19
N TYR A 306 -5.21 -5.22 11.86
CA TYR A 306 -4.31 -4.54 12.80
C TYR A 306 -4.70 -3.09 13.06
N ASN A 307 -5.70 -2.56 12.34
CA ASN A 307 -6.15 -1.18 12.46
C ASN A 307 -7.35 -1.08 13.40
N PHE A 308 -7.23 -0.24 14.44
CA PHE A 308 -8.27 -0.09 15.47
C PHE A 308 -9.65 0.28 14.90
N PHE A 309 -9.69 1.12 13.88
CA PHE A 309 -10.92 1.61 13.27
C PHE A 309 -11.44 0.77 12.09
N CYS A 310 -10.63 -0.14 11.55
CA CYS A 310 -10.99 -0.91 10.35
C CYS A 310 -11.11 -2.43 10.59
N ALA A 311 -10.50 -2.94 11.66
CA ALA A 311 -10.61 -4.36 12.01
C ALA A 311 -12.06 -4.74 12.33
N PRO A 312 -12.54 -5.94 11.97
CA PRO A 312 -13.89 -6.39 12.33
C PRO A 312 -14.20 -6.24 13.83
N ASP A 313 -15.39 -5.74 14.17
CA ASP A 313 -15.81 -5.53 15.55
C ASP A 313 -17.07 -6.35 15.88
N GLN A 314 -16.87 -7.53 16.43
CA GLN A 314 -17.93 -8.44 16.83
C GLN A 314 -18.49 -8.16 18.22
N ILE A 315 -18.05 -7.09 18.90
CA ILE A 315 -18.33 -6.89 20.34
C ILE A 315 -19.15 -5.64 20.61
N SER A 316 -18.67 -4.48 20.14
CA SER A 316 -19.07 -3.18 20.68
C SER A 316 -20.54 -2.82 20.48
N ASN A 317 -21.18 -3.29 19.41
CA ASN A 317 -22.56 -2.90 19.05
C ASN A 317 -23.57 -4.05 19.06
N ARG A 318 -23.28 -5.16 19.73
CA ARG A 318 -24.18 -6.33 19.81
C ARG A 318 -25.57 -5.96 20.28
N ASP A 319 -25.68 -5.10 21.30
CA ASP A 319 -26.96 -4.67 21.86
C ASP A 319 -27.74 -3.74 20.93
N ILE A 320 -27.05 -3.03 20.06
CA ILE A 320 -27.64 -2.07 19.11
C ILE A 320 -28.14 -2.79 17.85
N THR A 321 -27.31 -3.67 17.31
CA THR A 321 -27.63 -4.41 16.09
C THR A 321 -28.56 -5.60 16.33
N ASN A 322 -28.66 -6.04 17.58
CA ASN A 322 -29.36 -7.30 17.95
C ASN A 322 -28.88 -8.48 17.08
N ASN A 323 -27.61 -8.44 16.69
CA ASN A 323 -26.97 -9.38 15.77
C ASN A 323 -25.58 -9.78 16.28
N ASN A 324 -25.44 -11.03 16.74
CA ASN A 324 -24.14 -11.54 17.20
C ASN A 324 -23.12 -11.76 16.08
N SER A 325 -23.53 -11.61 14.82
CA SER A 325 -22.68 -11.75 13.64
C SER A 325 -22.29 -10.40 13.03
N SER A 326 -22.73 -9.29 13.63
CA SER A 326 -22.35 -7.93 13.20
C SER A 326 -20.85 -7.72 13.35
N VAL A 327 -20.21 -7.16 12.33
CA VAL A 327 -18.73 -7.00 12.27
C VAL A 327 -18.27 -5.62 11.84
N LEU A 328 -19.18 -4.72 11.41
CA LEU A 328 -18.80 -3.40 10.92
C LEU A 328 -18.06 -2.58 11.98
N PRO A 329 -16.83 -2.12 11.68
CA PRO A 329 -16.05 -1.28 12.58
C PRO A 329 -16.40 0.22 12.43
N PRO A 330 -15.88 1.10 13.30
CA PRO A 330 -16.13 2.56 13.21
C PRO A 330 -15.75 3.18 11.86
N GLY A 331 -14.77 2.63 11.16
CA GLY A 331 -14.31 3.08 9.84
C GLY A 331 -15.44 3.19 8.82
N TYR A 332 -16.43 2.30 8.88
CA TYR A 332 -17.61 2.41 8.02
C TYR A 332 -18.30 3.77 8.14
N PHE A 333 -18.58 4.22 9.36
CA PHE A 333 -19.26 5.51 9.59
C PHE A 333 -18.37 6.70 9.21
N PHE A 334 -17.06 6.60 9.46
CA PHE A 334 -16.09 7.62 9.01
C PHE A 334 -16.12 7.79 7.50
N THR A 335 -16.08 6.69 6.78
CA THR A 335 -16.07 6.71 5.31
C THR A 335 -17.37 7.29 4.77
N ARG A 336 -18.52 6.96 5.35
CA ARG A 336 -19.82 7.55 5.01
C ARG A 336 -19.82 9.09 5.15
N ILE A 337 -19.22 9.60 6.22
CA ILE A 337 -19.09 11.05 6.46
C ILE A 337 -18.11 11.67 5.46
N ALA A 338 -16.98 11.01 5.19
CA ALA A 338 -15.98 11.48 4.25
C ALA A 338 -16.52 11.61 2.81
N THR A 339 -17.36 10.67 2.38
CA THR A 339 -17.98 10.69 1.06
C THR A 339 -18.85 11.93 0.85
N SER A 340 -19.46 12.48 1.88
CA SER A 340 -20.22 13.74 1.79
C SER A 340 -19.35 14.91 1.35
N SER A 341 -18.08 14.96 1.78
CA SER A 341 -17.14 15.99 1.36
C SER A 341 -16.87 15.95 -0.15
N VAL A 342 -16.80 14.74 -0.73
CA VAL A 342 -16.64 14.56 -2.19
C VAL A 342 -17.82 15.13 -2.94
N ILE A 343 -19.04 14.78 -2.52
CA ILE A 343 -20.28 15.18 -3.19
C ILE A 343 -20.45 16.70 -3.13
N GLU A 344 -20.08 17.32 -2.00
CA GLU A 344 -20.16 18.76 -1.79
C GLU A 344 -18.98 19.52 -2.45
N GLY A 345 -18.08 18.85 -3.17
CA GLY A 345 -16.95 19.47 -3.88
C GLY A 345 -15.83 19.97 -2.96
N HIS A 346 -15.60 19.27 -1.84
CA HIS A 346 -14.57 19.58 -0.85
C HIS A 346 -14.66 21.01 -0.29
N PRO A 347 -15.78 21.44 0.28
CA PRO A 347 -15.88 22.76 0.88
C PRO A 347 -14.96 22.88 2.08
N SER A 348 -14.60 24.13 2.44
CA SER A 348 -13.81 24.38 3.65
C SER A 348 -14.63 24.01 4.88
N SER A 349 -14.07 23.21 5.78
CA SER A 349 -14.68 22.89 7.06
C SER A 349 -14.73 24.12 7.98
N THR A 350 -15.86 24.31 8.65
CA THR A 350 -16.04 25.29 9.71
C THR A 350 -16.54 24.65 11.00
N ASN A 351 -16.31 23.35 11.15
CA ASN A 351 -16.78 22.56 12.28
C ASN A 351 -16.32 23.14 13.62
N THR A 352 -17.22 23.16 14.59
CA THR A 352 -16.93 23.51 15.97
C THR A 352 -17.23 22.31 16.85
N PHE A 353 -16.20 21.70 17.38
CA PHE A 353 -16.35 20.57 18.28
C PHE A 353 -16.63 21.03 19.71
N PRO A 354 -17.37 20.22 20.50
CA PRO A 354 -17.48 20.45 21.92
C PRO A 354 -16.09 20.50 22.59
N ASN A 355 -15.90 21.42 23.51
CA ASN A 355 -14.66 21.52 24.28
C ASN A 355 -14.67 20.46 25.38
N ILE A 356 -13.73 19.51 25.34
CA ILE A 356 -13.51 18.54 26.41
C ILE A 356 -12.52 19.16 27.39
N THR A 357 -12.97 19.51 28.61
CA THR A 357 -12.20 20.26 29.58
C THR A 357 -11.43 19.41 30.57
N ASP A 358 -12.06 18.35 31.09
CA ASP A 358 -11.49 17.51 32.17
C ASP A 358 -11.69 16.04 31.83
N VAL A 359 -10.60 15.30 31.63
CA VAL A 359 -10.65 13.86 31.41
C VAL A 359 -10.40 13.16 32.75
N LYS A 360 -11.29 12.27 33.15
CA LYS A 360 -11.09 11.45 34.36
C LYS A 360 -9.81 10.63 34.24
N ASN A 361 -9.12 10.49 35.37
CA ASN A 361 -7.83 9.78 35.40
C ASN A 361 -8.04 8.25 35.54
N ASP A 362 -8.73 7.66 34.57
CA ASP A 362 -8.82 6.22 34.37
C ASP A 362 -8.54 5.90 32.90
N ASP A 363 -8.19 4.64 32.61
CA ASP A 363 -7.68 4.26 31.29
C ASP A 363 -8.78 4.23 30.22
N SER A 364 -10.00 3.87 30.59
CA SER A 364 -11.15 3.88 29.68
C SER A 364 -11.45 5.33 29.22
N GLN A 365 -11.51 6.30 30.13
CA GLN A 365 -11.76 7.70 29.80
C GLN A 365 -10.62 8.32 29.00
N LYS A 366 -9.39 7.95 29.28
CA LYS A 366 -8.23 8.32 28.44
C LYS A 366 -8.35 7.73 27.04
N GLY A 367 -8.80 6.47 26.92
CA GLY A 367 -9.07 5.82 25.65
C GLY A 367 -10.15 6.55 24.84
N TYR A 368 -11.27 6.90 25.45
CA TYR A 368 -12.30 7.72 24.81
C TYR A 368 -11.77 9.08 24.36
N PHE A 369 -10.91 9.71 25.14
CA PHE A 369 -10.31 10.99 24.77
C PHE A 369 -9.36 10.86 23.57
N LEU A 370 -8.56 9.82 23.51
CA LEU A 370 -7.72 9.52 22.34
C LEU A 370 -8.60 9.27 21.10
N TYR A 371 -9.64 8.49 21.23
CA TYR A 371 -10.62 8.23 20.20
C TYR A 371 -11.25 9.55 19.69
N PHE A 372 -11.73 10.39 20.59
CA PHE A 372 -12.25 11.72 20.26
C PHE A 372 -11.23 12.56 19.49
N LYS A 373 -9.96 12.59 19.92
CA LYS A 373 -8.91 13.38 19.26
C LYS A 373 -8.67 12.94 17.81
N VAL A 374 -8.63 11.64 17.55
CA VAL A 374 -8.45 11.12 16.21
C VAL A 374 -9.64 11.49 15.32
N TRP A 375 -10.86 11.24 15.79
CA TRP A 375 -12.08 11.65 15.08
C TRP A 375 -12.13 13.15 14.81
N LYS A 376 -11.85 13.94 15.82
CA LYS A 376 -11.82 15.40 15.66
C LYS A 376 -10.86 15.85 14.56
N SER A 377 -9.66 15.29 14.53
CA SER A 377 -8.66 15.66 13.51
C SER A 377 -9.15 15.39 12.09
N ILE A 378 -9.91 14.31 11.91
CA ILE A 378 -10.52 13.94 10.61
C ILE A 378 -11.70 14.87 10.31
N LEU A 379 -12.66 14.98 11.23
CA LEU A 379 -13.87 15.75 11.01
C LEU A 379 -13.64 17.25 10.91
N ASP A 380 -12.53 17.78 11.47
CA ASP A 380 -12.12 19.19 11.28
C ASP A 380 -11.94 19.55 9.79
N THR A 381 -11.71 18.57 8.94
CA THR A 381 -11.52 18.75 7.50
C THR A 381 -12.81 18.55 6.68
N LEU A 382 -13.91 18.10 7.29
CA LEU A 382 -15.15 17.72 6.61
C LEU A 382 -16.29 18.72 6.86
N PRO A 383 -17.22 18.94 5.91
CA PRO A 383 -18.30 19.93 6.02
C PRO A 383 -19.50 19.38 6.79
N VAL A 384 -19.36 19.08 8.07
CA VAL A 384 -20.41 18.40 8.86
C VAL A 384 -21.00 19.25 9.99
N LYS A 385 -20.55 20.50 10.14
CA LYS A 385 -20.86 21.38 11.27
C LYS A 385 -22.34 21.41 11.67
N GLU A 386 -23.24 21.59 10.72
CA GLU A 386 -24.66 21.73 10.97
C GLU A 386 -25.40 20.40 11.09
N LYS A 387 -24.70 19.29 10.89
CA LYS A 387 -25.28 17.94 10.81
C LYS A 387 -24.93 17.05 12.00
N PHE A 388 -24.22 17.57 13.01
CA PHE A 388 -23.71 16.73 14.11
C PHE A 388 -24.80 15.98 14.89
N ALA A 389 -25.94 16.62 15.16
CA ALA A 389 -27.04 16.03 15.92
C ALA A 389 -28.13 15.44 15.03
N ASP A 390 -28.11 15.71 13.74
CA ASP A 390 -29.13 15.24 12.81
C ASP A 390 -28.90 13.77 12.46
N LYS A 391 -29.98 13.00 12.33
CA LYS A 391 -29.95 11.59 11.95
C LYS A 391 -29.76 11.44 10.44
N VAL A 392 -28.59 11.86 9.96
CA VAL A 392 -28.26 11.95 8.52
C VAL A 392 -27.61 10.71 7.94
N ILE A 393 -27.02 9.86 8.78
CA ILE A 393 -26.38 8.61 8.34
C ILE A 393 -27.44 7.53 8.26
N LYS A 394 -27.89 7.25 7.04
CA LYS A 394 -28.85 6.19 6.75
C LYS A 394 -28.14 4.83 6.83
N THR A 395 -28.76 3.88 7.51
CA THR A 395 -28.24 2.50 7.56
C THR A 395 -29.29 1.52 7.02
N ASN A 396 -29.19 0.32 7.16
CA ASN A 396 -29.87 -0.90 6.84
C ASN A 396 -28.82 -1.94 6.43
N ILE A 397 -27.83 -2.15 7.29
CA ILE A 397 -26.67 -2.97 6.99
C ILE A 397 -26.18 -3.63 8.28
N ASP A 398 -25.79 -4.89 8.22
CA ASP A 398 -25.13 -5.63 9.31
C ASP A 398 -25.87 -5.54 10.67
N GLY A 399 -27.22 -5.47 10.64
CA GLY A 399 -28.05 -5.33 11.82
C GLY A 399 -28.29 -3.88 12.28
N TYR A 400 -27.59 -2.90 11.70
CA TYR A 400 -27.93 -1.49 11.91
C TYR A 400 -29.17 -1.13 11.09
N THR A 401 -30.29 -0.85 11.77
CA THR A 401 -31.60 -0.59 11.13
C THR A 401 -32.14 0.81 11.40
N GLN A 402 -31.40 1.63 12.13
CA GLN A 402 -31.78 2.99 12.50
C GLN A 402 -30.89 4.00 11.76
N ASP A 403 -31.38 5.24 11.67
CA ASP A 403 -30.56 6.36 11.22
C ASP A 403 -29.73 6.91 12.38
N TYR A 404 -28.47 7.28 12.09
CA TYR A 404 -27.54 7.78 13.10
C TYR A 404 -27.09 9.20 12.81
N ALA A 405 -26.71 9.89 13.88
CA ALA A 405 -26.04 11.18 13.81
C ALA A 405 -24.52 11.02 13.94
N ILE A 406 -23.77 12.02 13.54
CA ILE A 406 -22.32 12.04 13.75
C ILE A 406 -22.00 11.99 15.25
N ASN A 407 -22.84 12.64 16.09
CA ASN A 407 -22.72 12.56 17.55
C ASN A 407 -22.91 11.17 18.13
N ASP A 408 -23.51 10.24 17.40
CA ASP A 408 -23.65 8.85 17.87
C ASP A 408 -22.33 8.08 17.76
N VAL A 409 -21.39 8.51 16.90
CA VAL A 409 -20.10 7.85 16.67
C VAL A 409 -18.90 8.56 17.28
N ILE A 410 -19.07 9.75 17.84
CA ILE A 410 -18.01 10.54 18.45
C ILE A 410 -18.24 10.60 19.97
N PRO A 411 -17.23 10.30 20.80
CA PRO A 411 -17.35 10.49 22.25
C PRO A 411 -17.79 11.92 22.62
N GLN A 412 -18.79 11.98 23.47
CA GLN A 412 -19.36 13.23 24.01
C GLN A 412 -19.05 13.33 25.50
N GLN A 413 -18.77 14.55 26.01
CA GLN A 413 -18.55 14.76 27.44
C GLN A 413 -19.84 15.20 28.12
N ASN A 414 -20.25 14.48 29.15
CA ASN A 414 -21.34 14.90 30.00
C ASN A 414 -20.96 16.21 30.73
N PRO A 415 -21.79 17.27 30.65
CA PRO A 415 -21.46 18.57 31.24
C PRO A 415 -21.39 18.57 32.76
N THR A 416 -22.06 17.60 33.43
CA THR A 416 -22.17 17.55 34.88
C THR A 416 -21.03 16.79 35.53
N ASP A 417 -20.84 15.52 35.15
CA ASP A 417 -19.86 14.63 35.79
C ASP A 417 -18.55 14.50 35.00
N LYS A 418 -18.50 15.12 33.82
CA LYS A 418 -17.33 15.15 32.91
C LYS A 418 -16.94 13.76 32.36
N ILE A 419 -17.85 12.79 32.43
CA ILE A 419 -17.63 11.46 31.86
C ILE A 419 -17.77 11.54 30.33
N LEU A 420 -16.84 10.90 29.63
CA LEU A 420 -16.91 10.67 28.18
C LEU A 420 -17.68 9.37 27.93
N ASP A 421 -18.61 9.43 27.01
CA ASP A 421 -19.38 8.29 26.53
C ASP A 421 -19.71 8.43 25.05
N VAL A 422 -20.07 7.36 24.39
CA VAL A 422 -20.45 7.32 22.97
C VAL A 422 -21.63 6.36 22.78
N ASN A 423 -22.49 6.62 21.83
CA ASN A 423 -23.66 5.77 21.57
C ASN A 423 -23.23 4.49 20.80
N LEU A 424 -22.56 4.65 19.64
CA LEU A 424 -22.02 3.53 18.89
C LEU A 424 -20.58 3.25 19.33
N TYR A 425 -20.20 1.98 19.36
CA TYR A 425 -18.86 1.52 19.77
C TYR A 425 -18.51 1.86 21.22
N LYS A 426 -19.51 1.80 22.09
CA LYS A 426 -19.32 2.02 23.52
C LYS A 426 -18.33 1.03 24.11
N GLY A 427 -17.28 1.55 24.78
CA GLY A 427 -16.24 0.72 25.40
C GLY A 427 -15.30 0.03 24.40
N ILE A 428 -15.24 0.47 23.14
CA ILE A 428 -14.38 -0.15 22.11
C ILE A 428 -12.90 -0.19 22.50
N GLN A 429 -12.43 0.80 23.28
CA GLN A 429 -11.07 0.83 23.81
C GLN A 429 -10.84 -0.21 24.89
N ASP A 430 -11.88 -0.59 25.64
CA ASP A 430 -11.80 -1.55 26.73
C ASP A 430 -11.85 -3.00 26.22
N THR A 431 -12.45 -3.21 25.05
CA THR A 431 -12.61 -4.53 24.42
C THR A 431 -11.55 -4.83 23.34
N TRP A 432 -10.61 -3.92 23.11
CA TRP A 432 -9.63 -4.04 22.03
C TRP A 432 -8.79 -5.32 22.08
N GLU A 433 -8.39 -5.76 23.26
CA GLU A 433 -7.59 -6.98 23.39
C GLU A 433 -8.40 -8.24 23.02
N GLU A 434 -9.68 -8.30 23.47
CA GLU A 434 -10.59 -9.39 23.11
C GLU A 434 -10.88 -9.38 21.61
N ARG A 435 -11.15 -8.20 21.02
CA ARG A 435 -11.37 -8.01 19.59
C ARG A 435 -10.19 -8.48 18.76
N GLN A 436 -8.95 -8.14 19.15
CA GLN A 436 -7.74 -8.67 18.52
C GLN A 436 -7.66 -10.20 18.60
N THR A 437 -8.07 -10.80 19.72
CA THR A 437 -8.08 -12.25 19.89
C THR A 437 -9.07 -12.90 18.92
N LEU A 438 -10.26 -12.36 18.81
CA LEU A 438 -11.28 -12.82 17.86
C LEU A 438 -10.81 -12.69 16.41
N ASN A 439 -10.07 -11.64 16.09
CA ASN A 439 -9.52 -11.38 14.76
C ASN A 439 -8.20 -12.12 14.47
N GLY A 440 -7.73 -12.99 15.38
CA GLY A 440 -6.53 -13.81 15.16
C GLY A 440 -5.21 -13.03 15.17
N VAL A 441 -5.16 -11.84 15.80
CA VAL A 441 -3.93 -11.05 15.95
C VAL A 441 -3.01 -11.73 16.95
N LYS A 442 -1.81 -12.13 16.50
CA LYS A 442 -0.86 -12.92 17.29
C LYS A 442 -0.04 -12.06 18.25
N ALA A 443 0.55 -10.98 17.74
CA ALA A 443 1.27 -10.00 18.56
C ALA A 443 0.32 -8.85 18.93
N LYS A 444 -0.14 -8.80 20.18
CA LYS A 444 -1.13 -7.82 20.64
C LYS A 444 -0.59 -6.39 20.54
N ILE A 445 -1.45 -5.49 20.11
CA ILE A 445 -1.19 -4.06 19.95
C ILE A 445 -1.83 -3.35 21.14
N PRO A 446 -1.07 -2.56 21.93
CA PRO A 446 -1.64 -1.77 23.02
C PRO A 446 -2.70 -0.78 22.52
N VAL A 447 -3.80 -0.64 23.27
CA VAL A 447 -4.96 0.18 22.84
C VAL A 447 -4.59 1.64 22.56
N SER A 448 -3.76 2.25 23.39
CA SER A 448 -3.36 3.65 23.20
C SER A 448 -2.55 3.84 21.91
N GLU A 449 -1.66 2.90 21.60
CA GLU A 449 -0.87 2.86 20.37
C GLU A 449 -1.79 2.61 19.16
N ALA A 450 -2.69 1.61 19.26
CA ALA A 450 -3.63 1.28 18.20
C ALA A 450 -4.54 2.46 17.80
N ILE A 451 -4.98 3.28 18.78
CA ILE A 451 -5.81 4.46 18.50
C ILE A 451 -4.98 5.60 17.91
N THR A 452 -3.83 5.93 18.52
CA THR A 452 -3.03 7.09 18.11
C THR A 452 -2.37 6.91 16.75
N GLU A 453 -1.92 5.69 16.44
CA GLU A 453 -1.23 5.37 15.19
C GLU A 453 -2.16 4.81 14.10
N ALA A 454 -3.45 4.72 14.36
CA ALA A 454 -4.42 4.14 13.43
C ALA A 454 -4.42 4.80 12.04
N ALA A 455 -4.03 6.06 11.98
CA ALA A 455 -3.95 6.85 10.76
C ALA A 455 -2.56 6.81 10.09
N ASP A 456 -1.55 6.18 10.70
CA ASP A 456 -0.21 6.07 10.14
C ASP A 456 -0.08 4.79 9.30
N ALA A 457 0.03 4.96 7.99
CA ALA A 457 0.28 3.86 7.06
C ALA A 457 1.54 3.05 7.43
N GLY A 458 2.60 3.73 7.86
CA GLY A 458 3.85 3.09 8.27
C GLY A 458 3.70 2.22 9.51
N TYR A 459 2.80 2.59 10.41
CA TYR A 459 2.47 1.79 11.58
C TYR A 459 1.76 0.48 11.22
N THR A 460 0.77 0.54 10.32
CA THR A 460 0.08 -0.65 9.80
C THR A 460 1.05 -1.53 9.02
N ASP A 461 1.87 -0.95 8.15
CA ASP A 461 2.89 -1.69 7.39
C ASP A 461 3.90 -2.40 8.30
N ALA A 462 4.27 -1.79 9.43
CA ALA A 462 5.19 -2.39 10.41
C ALA A 462 4.62 -3.65 11.09
N GLN A 463 3.30 -3.87 11.03
CA GLN A 463 2.69 -5.09 11.55
C GLN A 463 3.14 -6.33 10.76
N ALA A 464 3.53 -6.21 9.49
CA ALA A 464 4.11 -7.31 8.73
C ALA A 464 5.30 -7.95 9.45
N LYS A 465 6.19 -7.13 10.02
CA LYS A 465 7.32 -7.64 10.81
C LYS A 465 6.83 -8.26 12.12
N LYS A 466 6.05 -7.54 12.91
CA LYS A 466 5.60 -7.96 14.25
C LYS A 466 4.75 -9.24 14.21
N GLN A 467 3.89 -9.39 13.21
CA GLN A 467 2.90 -10.49 13.14
C GLN A 467 3.42 -11.72 12.40
N PHE A 468 4.44 -11.55 11.54
CA PHE A 468 4.96 -12.64 10.69
C PHE A 468 6.45 -12.85 10.89
N PHE A 469 7.32 -11.92 10.53
CA PHE A 469 8.77 -12.15 10.52
C PHE A 469 9.37 -12.36 11.89
N ASP A 470 8.81 -11.73 12.94
CA ASP A 470 9.26 -11.91 14.33
C ASP A 470 8.64 -13.14 15.03
N LEU A 471 7.66 -13.80 14.38
CA LEU A 471 6.97 -14.96 14.96
C LEU A 471 7.24 -16.26 14.21
N ASP A 472 7.52 -16.19 12.92
CA ASP A 472 7.70 -17.38 12.06
C ASP A 472 8.82 -17.13 11.04
N ALA A 473 9.97 -17.72 11.29
CA ALA A 473 11.16 -17.60 10.44
C ALA A 473 10.96 -18.21 9.02
N SER A 474 9.94 -19.05 8.82
CA SER A 474 9.61 -19.58 7.50
C SER A 474 9.00 -18.54 6.58
N LYS A 475 8.43 -17.46 7.11
CA LYS A 475 7.84 -16.38 6.32
C LYS A 475 8.93 -15.42 5.85
N ARG A 476 8.98 -15.22 4.54
CA ARG A 476 10.05 -14.44 3.89
C ARG A 476 9.53 -13.22 3.15
N ILE A 477 8.29 -13.29 2.64
CA ILE A 477 7.62 -12.21 1.92
C ILE A 477 6.24 -12.02 2.52
N VAL A 478 5.91 -10.77 2.86
CA VAL A 478 4.56 -10.35 3.29
C VAL A 478 4.09 -9.22 2.40
N VAL A 479 2.88 -9.35 1.85
CA VAL A 479 2.26 -8.31 1.02
C VAL A 479 0.94 -7.88 1.66
N PHE A 480 0.79 -6.56 1.86
CA PHE A 480 -0.46 -5.93 2.29
C PHE A 480 -1.04 -5.00 1.21
N GLY A 481 -2.29 -4.60 1.39
CA GLY A 481 -2.97 -3.43 0.83
C GLY A 481 -3.30 -2.41 1.91
N HIS A 482 -4.56 -1.97 1.95
CA HIS A 482 -5.21 -1.19 3.01
C HIS A 482 -4.74 0.25 3.18
N THR A 483 -3.44 0.49 3.19
CA THR A 483 -2.91 1.82 3.49
C THR A 483 -2.87 2.74 2.27
N HIS A 484 -3.13 2.21 1.07
CA HIS A 484 -3.02 2.90 -0.23
C HIS A 484 -1.62 3.46 -0.53
N VAL A 485 -0.62 3.13 0.30
CA VAL A 485 0.74 3.65 0.15
C VAL A 485 1.65 2.55 -0.38
N ALA A 486 1.95 2.62 -1.68
CA ALA A 486 2.83 1.68 -2.35
C ALA A 486 4.23 1.68 -1.71
N ARG A 487 4.70 0.53 -1.21
CA ARG A 487 5.99 0.38 -0.51
C ARG A 487 6.65 -0.95 -0.81
N LEU A 488 7.98 -0.94 -0.77
CA LEU A 488 8.80 -2.14 -0.86
C LEU A 488 9.98 -1.99 0.10
N LEU A 489 9.98 -2.77 1.19
CA LEU A 489 10.94 -2.61 2.30
C LEU A 489 11.69 -3.92 2.57
N PRO A 490 13.04 -3.91 2.50
CA PRO A 490 13.84 -5.00 3.02
C PRO A 490 13.82 -4.96 4.56
N LEU A 491 13.52 -6.10 5.17
CA LEU A 491 13.48 -6.29 6.61
C LEU A 491 14.31 -7.54 6.97
N SER A 492 14.29 -7.93 8.25
CA SER A 492 14.86 -9.19 8.72
C SER A 492 13.89 -9.90 9.65
N ASN A 493 13.94 -11.24 9.65
CA ASN A 493 13.21 -12.06 10.60
C ASN A 493 13.97 -12.24 11.92
N LEU A 494 13.40 -13.01 12.84
CA LEU A 494 14.00 -13.30 14.16
C LEU A 494 15.35 -14.04 14.10
N GLU A 495 15.67 -14.68 12.95
CA GLU A 495 16.96 -15.34 12.71
C GLU A 495 17.98 -14.40 12.00
N GLY A 496 17.62 -13.14 11.77
CA GLY A 496 18.44 -12.17 11.04
C GLY A 496 18.48 -12.37 9.52
N LYS A 497 17.70 -13.30 8.97
CA LYS A 497 17.60 -13.52 7.52
C LYS A 497 16.80 -12.39 6.87
N LYS A 498 17.24 -11.94 5.69
CA LYS A 498 16.52 -10.92 4.90
C LYS A 498 15.11 -11.38 4.58
N THR A 499 14.15 -10.51 4.79
CA THR A 499 12.75 -10.66 4.43
C THR A 499 12.28 -9.42 3.66
N ILE A 500 11.16 -9.51 2.97
CA ILE A 500 10.62 -8.40 2.19
C ILE A 500 9.17 -8.16 2.59
N TYR A 501 8.89 -6.92 2.94
CA TYR A 501 7.54 -6.40 3.01
C TYR A 501 7.23 -5.59 1.76
N ALA A 502 6.02 -5.79 1.20
CA ALA A 502 5.49 -4.98 0.13
C ALA A 502 4.07 -4.53 0.45
N ASN A 503 3.71 -3.32 0.01
CA ASN A 503 2.32 -2.87 -0.08
C ASN A 503 2.01 -2.58 -1.54
N SER A 504 0.94 -3.19 -2.06
CA SER A 504 0.57 -3.05 -3.48
C SER A 504 0.04 -1.67 -3.85
N GLY A 505 -0.20 -0.80 -2.85
CA GLY A 505 -0.79 0.52 -3.08
C GLY A 505 -2.26 0.45 -3.44
N THR A 506 -2.71 1.22 -4.43
CA THR A 506 -4.13 1.33 -4.77
C THR A 506 -4.34 1.58 -6.27
N TRP A 507 -5.59 1.34 -6.74
CA TRP A 507 -6.05 1.64 -8.10
C TRP A 507 -7.07 2.78 -8.18
N ILE A 508 -7.43 3.41 -7.04
CA ILE A 508 -8.31 4.57 -7.02
C ILE A 508 -7.77 5.74 -7.85
N ASP A 509 -8.62 6.70 -8.20
CA ASP A 509 -8.24 7.81 -9.08
C ASP A 509 -7.20 8.76 -8.47
N ASN A 510 -7.19 8.89 -7.14
CA ASN A 510 -6.27 9.79 -6.43
C ASN A 510 -5.86 9.18 -5.09
N ALA A 511 -4.57 9.06 -4.86
CA ALA A 511 -4.00 8.72 -3.55
C ALA A 511 -3.04 9.84 -3.12
N GLN A 512 -3.25 10.41 -1.93
CA GLN A 512 -2.40 11.51 -1.48
C GLN A 512 -1.01 11.00 -1.08
N GLY A 513 0.02 11.56 -1.72
CA GLY A 513 1.41 11.25 -1.39
C GLY A 513 1.89 9.87 -1.85
N SER A 514 1.07 9.12 -2.59
CA SER A 514 1.43 7.83 -3.16
C SER A 514 0.96 7.74 -4.62
N PRO A 515 1.66 6.98 -5.47
CA PRO A 515 1.15 6.69 -6.82
C PRO A 515 -0.09 5.80 -6.75
N THR A 516 -0.93 5.92 -7.76
CA THR A 516 -2.02 4.98 -8.02
C THR A 516 -1.67 4.03 -9.16
N MET A 517 -2.48 3.00 -9.37
CA MET A 517 -2.27 1.95 -10.38
C MET A 517 -0.98 1.17 -10.13
N THR A 518 -0.69 0.87 -8.87
CA THR A 518 0.50 0.12 -8.48
C THR A 518 0.19 -1.36 -8.23
N PHE A 519 1.21 -2.19 -8.38
CA PHE A 519 1.09 -3.63 -8.16
C PHE A 519 2.43 -4.25 -7.81
N VAL A 520 2.38 -5.36 -7.06
CA VAL A 520 3.57 -6.13 -6.66
C VAL A 520 3.71 -7.35 -7.56
N VAL A 521 4.94 -7.70 -7.89
CA VAL A 521 5.27 -8.93 -8.60
C VAL A 521 6.32 -9.70 -7.83
N ILE A 522 6.01 -10.95 -7.53
CA ILE A 522 6.92 -11.89 -6.90
C ILE A 522 7.35 -12.90 -7.97
N THR A 523 8.67 -12.97 -8.21
CA THR A 523 9.26 -13.91 -9.17
C THR A 523 10.06 -14.93 -8.39
N PRO A 524 9.68 -16.23 -8.42
CA PRO A 524 10.39 -17.28 -7.71
C PRO A 524 11.77 -17.53 -8.32
N PRO A 525 12.67 -18.23 -7.58
CA PRO A 525 13.99 -18.60 -8.09
C PRO A 525 13.89 -19.39 -9.38
N LYS A 526 14.78 -19.10 -10.35
CA LYS A 526 14.99 -19.96 -11.51
C LYS A 526 15.69 -21.24 -11.13
N SER A 527 15.55 -22.28 -11.97
CA SER A 527 16.31 -23.54 -11.82
C SER A 527 17.82 -23.24 -11.77
N GLY A 528 18.46 -23.60 -10.65
CA GLY A 528 19.88 -23.33 -10.40
C GLY A 528 20.20 -21.98 -9.73
N SER A 529 19.19 -21.14 -9.46
CA SER A 529 19.32 -19.91 -8.66
C SER A 529 18.55 -20.08 -7.35
N ALA A 530 19.09 -19.51 -6.25
CA ALA A 530 18.40 -19.42 -4.98
C ALA A 530 17.71 -18.06 -4.80
N ILE A 531 17.70 -17.19 -5.83
CA ILE A 531 17.25 -15.79 -5.71
C ILE A 531 15.78 -15.68 -6.08
N GLU A 532 14.96 -15.29 -5.10
CA GLU A 532 13.59 -14.85 -5.29
C GLU A 532 13.54 -13.32 -5.32
N SER A 533 12.77 -12.71 -6.21
CA SER A 533 12.69 -11.26 -6.31
C SER A 533 11.27 -10.73 -6.14
N VAL A 534 11.17 -9.59 -5.46
CA VAL A 534 9.92 -8.83 -5.29
C VAL A 534 10.10 -7.46 -5.91
N ASN A 535 9.16 -7.08 -6.75
CA ASN A 535 9.17 -5.83 -7.49
C ASN A 535 7.86 -5.07 -7.27
N LEU A 536 7.95 -3.76 -7.17
CA LEU A 536 6.81 -2.86 -7.10
C LEU A 536 6.78 -2.01 -8.37
N TYR A 537 5.69 -2.12 -9.11
CA TYR A 537 5.49 -1.45 -10.38
C TYR A 537 4.34 -0.46 -10.32
N LYS A 538 4.38 0.49 -11.25
CA LYS A 538 3.28 1.37 -11.59
C LYS A 538 2.82 1.10 -13.02
N TYR A 539 1.52 0.97 -13.21
CA TYR A 539 0.87 0.97 -14.51
C TYR A 539 0.48 2.41 -14.88
N SER A 540 0.47 2.72 -16.16
CA SER A 540 0.10 4.04 -16.66
C SER A 540 -1.01 3.94 -17.71
N ALA A 541 -1.76 5.02 -17.91
CA ALA A 541 -2.88 5.05 -18.86
C ALA A 541 -2.45 4.81 -20.33
N ASP A 542 -1.19 5.04 -20.67
CA ASP A 542 -0.58 4.70 -21.96
C ASP A 542 -0.17 3.22 -22.07
N LYS A 543 -0.56 2.40 -21.09
CA LYS A 543 -0.28 0.95 -20.98
C LYS A 543 1.18 0.60 -20.71
N THR A 544 1.99 1.57 -20.29
CA THR A 544 3.37 1.32 -19.88
C THR A 544 3.43 0.83 -18.43
N ILE A 545 4.42 -0.03 -18.16
CA ILE A 545 4.75 -0.51 -16.83
C ILE A 545 6.13 0.03 -16.48
N THR A 546 6.20 0.76 -15.38
CA THR A 546 7.45 1.31 -14.85
C THR A 546 7.73 0.78 -13.47
N GLN A 547 8.98 0.50 -13.16
CA GLN A 547 9.39 0.16 -11.81
C GLN A 547 9.22 1.38 -10.92
N TRP A 548 8.50 1.20 -9.78
CA TRP A 548 8.25 2.29 -8.83
C TRP A 548 9.28 2.36 -7.72
N ALA A 549 9.73 1.21 -7.23
CA ALA A 549 10.76 1.11 -6.21
C ALA A 549 11.84 0.12 -6.63
N ASP A 550 13.02 0.24 -6.03
CA ASP A 550 14.11 -0.68 -6.28
C ASP A 550 13.72 -2.12 -5.96
N ALA A 551 13.99 -3.01 -6.90
CA ALA A 551 13.72 -4.44 -6.73
C ALA A 551 14.42 -4.99 -5.49
N GLN A 552 13.74 -5.85 -4.76
CA GLN A 552 14.31 -6.54 -3.61
C GLN A 552 14.46 -8.03 -3.92
N ALA A 553 15.61 -8.59 -3.56
CA ALA A 553 15.88 -10.01 -3.69
C ALA A 553 16.16 -10.66 -2.35
N ILE A 554 15.72 -11.90 -2.20
CA ILE A 554 16.10 -12.77 -1.07
C ILE A 554 16.74 -14.04 -1.61
N THR A 555 17.75 -14.54 -0.88
CA THR A 555 18.34 -15.84 -1.14
C THR A 555 17.65 -16.86 -0.24
N ASN A 556 17.14 -17.92 -0.80
CA ASN A 556 16.52 -19.03 -0.08
C ASN A 556 17.58 -19.99 0.45
#